data_e157612f00d990f564d8f4702a5bc471
#
_entry.id   e157612f00d990f564d8f4702a5bc471
#
_cell.length_a   1.000
_cell.length_b   1.000
_cell.length_c   1.000
_cell.angle_alpha   90.00
_cell.angle_beta   90.00
_cell.angle_gamma   90.00
#
_symmetry.space_group_name_H-M   'P 1'
#
loop_
_entity.id
_entity.type
_entity.pdbx_description
1 polymer ?
#
loop_
_entity_poly.entity_id
_entity_poly.type
_entity_poly.pdbx_seq_one_letter_code
_entity_poly.pdbx_strand_id
1 'polypeptide(L)'
;MRVFTLILLLCVATFSQAQEADTQSQLTEMIFNDPTSPRQGAEKPALVIVNFTDYNCPYCKQFDPMLEKIVQDYPQVQLVVKLLPFRGESSMTSARVALTTWRQQPEKFWALHQRLMAKKGTHDDASILSAQQKTQTADIKADAQSTDSVKLNLILSQVLGIQGTPATIVGDQMVAGAIAYDDLEALVKEQLAKANAQ
;
A
#
# COMPACT_ATOMS: atom_id res chain seq x y z
N MET A 1 -17.21 43.16 30.36
CA MET A 1 -16.90 41.74 30.55
C MET A 1 -17.48 40.76 29.52
N ARG A 2 -18.45 41.13 28.67
CA ARG A 2 -19.07 40.20 27.69
C ARG A 2 -18.29 40.06 26.35
N VAL A 3 -17.43 40.97 25.99
CA VAL A 3 -16.68 40.97 24.74
C VAL A 3 -15.44 40.07 24.78
N PHE A 4 -14.80 39.95 25.94
CA PHE A 4 -13.61 39.09 26.14
C PHE A 4 -13.91 37.60 26.06
N THR A 5 -15.10 37.15 26.46
CA THR A 5 -15.50 35.74 26.44
C THR A 5 -15.78 35.24 25.00
N LEU A 6 -16.25 36.12 24.09
CA LEU A 6 -16.51 35.74 22.70
C LEU A 6 -15.22 35.53 21.88
N ILE A 7 -14.17 36.30 22.14
CA ILE A 7 -12.89 36.20 21.47
C ILE A 7 -12.16 34.89 21.82
N LEU A 8 -12.27 34.47 23.09
CA LEU A 8 -11.66 33.22 23.54
C LEU A 8 -12.30 31.96 22.91
N LEU A 9 -13.62 31.96 22.70
CA LEU A 9 -14.33 30.87 22.04
C LEU A 9 -13.99 30.75 20.55
N LEU A 10 -13.76 31.85 19.83
CA LEU A 10 -13.33 31.82 18.42
C LEU A 10 -11.91 31.28 18.24
N CYS A 11 -10.98 31.57 19.15
CA CYS A 11 -9.61 31.07 19.07
C CYS A 11 -9.51 29.54 19.29
N VAL A 12 -10.36 28.94 20.11
CA VAL A 12 -10.37 27.50 20.37
C VAL A 12 -10.89 26.73 19.15
N ALA A 13 -11.91 27.24 18.46
CA ALA A 13 -12.47 26.60 17.28
C ALA A 13 -11.48 26.58 16.08
N THR A 14 -10.69 27.62 15.90
CA THR A 14 -9.69 27.69 14.83
C THR A 14 -8.49 26.79 15.07
N PHE A 15 -8.10 26.59 16.32
CA PHE A 15 -7.02 25.66 16.66
C PHE A 15 -7.40 24.20 16.40
N SER A 16 -8.64 23.80 16.71
CA SER A 16 -9.13 22.43 16.44
C SER A 16 -9.15 22.08 14.95
N GLN A 17 -9.63 22.99 14.12
CA GLN A 17 -9.68 22.79 12.65
C GLN A 17 -8.29 22.70 12.02
N ALA A 18 -7.33 23.49 12.48
CA ALA A 18 -5.95 23.42 11.98
C ALA A 18 -5.28 22.09 12.32
N GLN A 19 -5.54 21.54 13.50
CA GLN A 19 -4.96 20.28 13.94
C GLN A 19 -5.57 19.06 13.21
N GLU A 20 -6.87 19.09 12.93
CA GLU A 20 -7.54 18.06 12.12
C GLU A 20 -7.03 18.06 10.67
N ALA A 21 -6.85 19.22 10.05
CA ALA A 21 -6.30 19.35 8.70
C ALA A 21 -4.85 18.83 8.60
N ASP A 22 -4.01 19.10 9.61
CA ASP A 22 -2.63 18.60 9.65
C ASP A 22 -2.60 17.08 9.80
N THR A 23 -3.42 16.52 10.68
CA THR A 23 -3.55 15.06 10.87
C THR A 23 -4.02 14.35 9.60
N GLN A 24 -4.99 14.92 8.89
CA GLN A 24 -5.50 14.38 7.63
C GLN A 24 -4.43 14.42 6.53
N SER A 25 -3.66 15.52 6.45
CA SER A 25 -2.56 15.65 5.52
C SER A 25 -1.46 14.60 5.78
N GLN A 26 -1.07 14.42 7.04
CA GLN A 26 -0.08 13.41 7.44
C GLN A 26 -0.56 11.99 7.11
N LEU A 27 -1.83 11.67 7.36
CA LEU A 27 -2.40 10.38 7.01
C LEU A 27 -2.35 10.14 5.50
N THR A 28 -2.70 11.14 4.71
CA THR A 28 -2.64 11.08 3.24
C THR A 28 -1.20 10.82 2.77
N GLU A 29 -0.22 11.52 3.32
CA GLU A 29 1.20 11.29 3.02
C GLU A 29 1.63 9.85 3.36
N MET A 30 1.27 9.34 4.53
CA MET A 30 1.60 7.97 4.93
C MET A 30 0.94 6.91 4.05
N ILE A 31 -0.26 7.16 3.54
CA ILE A 31 -0.97 6.23 2.66
C ILE A 31 -0.37 6.24 1.25
N PHE A 32 -0.23 7.41 0.64
CA PHE A 32 0.03 7.56 -0.80
C PHE A 32 1.51 7.85 -1.11
N ASN A 33 2.24 8.56 -0.25
CA ASN A 33 3.56 9.09 -0.54
C ASN A 33 4.69 8.51 0.32
N ASP A 34 4.41 7.55 1.22
CA ASP A 34 5.42 6.90 2.04
C ASP A 34 6.55 6.30 1.18
N PRO A 35 7.79 6.79 1.28
CA PRO A 35 8.90 6.33 0.45
C PRO A 35 9.35 4.89 0.76
N THR A 36 8.95 4.34 1.91
CA THR A 36 9.26 2.97 2.29
C THR A 36 8.35 1.94 1.62
N SER A 37 7.27 2.41 0.98
CA SER A 37 6.32 1.57 0.25
C SER A 37 6.74 1.38 -1.21
N PRO A 38 6.85 0.13 -1.67
CA PRO A 38 7.13 -0.17 -3.07
C PRO A 38 6.09 0.43 -4.00
N ARG A 39 6.55 0.97 -5.14
CA ARG A 39 5.70 1.59 -6.13
C ARG A 39 6.17 1.33 -7.56
N GLN A 40 5.24 1.28 -8.49
CA GLN A 40 5.51 1.18 -9.92
C GLN A 40 4.47 1.96 -10.74
N GLY A 41 4.81 2.25 -12.00
CA GLY A 41 3.97 3.02 -12.91
C GLY A 41 4.40 4.47 -13.02
N ALA A 42 3.45 5.39 -13.15
CA ALA A 42 3.72 6.80 -13.40
C ALA A 42 4.55 7.46 -12.28
N GLU A 43 5.58 8.22 -12.63
CA GLU A 43 6.31 9.07 -11.67
C GLU A 43 5.47 10.29 -11.24
N LYS A 44 4.63 10.78 -12.15
CA LYS A 44 3.65 11.85 -11.89
C LYS A 44 2.25 11.33 -12.21
N PRO A 45 1.65 10.56 -11.29
CA PRO A 45 0.40 9.87 -11.56
C PRO A 45 -0.79 10.84 -11.59
N ALA A 46 -1.73 10.59 -12.52
CA ALA A 46 -3.07 11.14 -12.45
C ALA A 46 -3.95 10.36 -11.46
N LEU A 47 -3.62 9.09 -11.19
CA LEU A 47 -4.31 8.24 -10.24
C LEU A 47 -3.30 7.35 -9.49
N VAL A 48 -3.40 7.31 -8.16
CA VAL A 48 -2.65 6.38 -7.32
C VAL A 48 -3.60 5.28 -6.83
N ILE A 49 -3.17 4.04 -7.01
CA ILE A 49 -3.79 2.84 -6.42
C ILE A 49 -2.91 2.39 -5.25
N VAL A 50 -3.50 2.22 -4.07
CA VAL A 50 -2.79 1.68 -2.90
C VAL A 50 -3.36 0.32 -2.56
N ASN A 51 -2.55 -0.74 -2.65
CA ASN A 51 -2.99 -2.11 -2.38
C ASN A 51 -2.35 -2.65 -1.09
N PHE A 52 -3.18 -2.94 -0.10
CA PHE A 52 -2.80 -3.67 1.12
C PHE A 52 -2.87 -5.16 0.85
N THR A 53 -1.72 -5.85 0.92
CA THR A 53 -1.59 -7.22 0.42
C THR A 53 -0.72 -8.11 1.32
N ASP A 54 -0.89 -9.44 1.19
CA ASP A 54 -0.15 -10.45 1.95
C ASP A 54 0.28 -11.61 1.03
N TYR A 55 1.55 -11.98 1.05
CA TYR A 55 2.11 -13.05 0.23
C TYR A 55 1.56 -14.45 0.52
N ASN A 56 0.87 -14.66 1.64
CA ASN A 56 0.18 -15.91 1.97
C ASN A 56 -1.33 -15.88 1.70
N CYS A 57 -1.86 -14.72 1.28
CA CYS A 57 -3.27 -14.59 0.98
C CYS A 57 -3.60 -15.10 -0.43
N PRO A 58 -4.45 -16.12 -0.60
CA PRO A 58 -4.78 -16.67 -1.91
C PRO A 58 -5.50 -15.66 -2.82
N TYR A 59 -6.35 -14.81 -2.25
CA TYR A 59 -7.04 -13.75 -3.00
C TYR A 59 -6.08 -12.64 -3.44
N CYS A 60 -5.06 -12.31 -2.63
CA CYS A 60 -4.01 -11.37 -3.03
C CYS A 60 -3.25 -11.90 -4.24
N LYS A 61 -2.86 -13.19 -4.22
CA LYS A 61 -2.15 -13.83 -5.33
C LYS A 61 -2.94 -13.86 -6.64
N GLN A 62 -4.27 -13.92 -6.56
CA GLN A 62 -5.14 -13.86 -7.73
C GLN A 62 -5.31 -12.41 -8.24
N PHE A 63 -5.33 -11.44 -7.33
CA PHE A 63 -5.60 -10.05 -7.64
C PHE A 63 -4.36 -9.27 -8.12
N ASP A 64 -3.19 -9.63 -7.63
CA ASP A 64 -1.93 -8.96 -7.94
C ASP A 64 -1.62 -8.83 -9.45
N PRO A 65 -1.77 -9.90 -10.28
CA PRO A 65 -1.57 -9.77 -11.72
C PRO A 65 -2.57 -8.81 -12.41
N MET A 66 -3.75 -8.62 -11.83
CA MET A 66 -4.74 -7.67 -12.35
C MET A 66 -4.30 -6.23 -12.10
N LEU A 67 -3.73 -5.95 -10.94
CA LEU A 67 -3.15 -4.64 -10.60
C LEU A 67 -1.93 -4.32 -11.49
N GLU A 68 -1.06 -5.31 -11.72
CA GLU A 68 0.07 -5.14 -12.65
C GLU A 68 -0.42 -4.82 -14.06
N LYS A 69 -1.46 -5.52 -14.53
CA LYS A 69 -2.07 -5.25 -15.84
C LYS A 69 -2.67 -3.84 -15.91
N ILE A 70 -3.33 -3.35 -14.87
CA ILE A 70 -3.83 -1.97 -14.81
C ILE A 70 -2.70 -0.96 -14.99
N VAL A 71 -1.56 -1.14 -14.31
CA VAL A 71 -0.40 -0.24 -14.47
C VAL A 71 0.18 -0.27 -15.88
N GLN A 72 0.14 -1.44 -16.55
CA GLN A 72 0.60 -1.58 -17.93
C GLN A 72 -0.35 -0.92 -18.94
N ASP A 73 -1.66 -1.10 -18.74
CA ASP A 73 -2.69 -0.60 -19.66
C ASP A 73 -2.96 0.91 -19.48
N TYR A 74 -2.65 1.46 -18.29
CA TYR A 74 -2.91 2.86 -17.91
C TYR A 74 -1.61 3.56 -17.47
N PRO A 75 -0.79 4.11 -18.41
CA PRO A 75 0.52 4.68 -18.10
C PRO A 75 0.51 5.86 -17.12
N GLN A 76 -0.66 6.49 -16.88
CA GLN A 76 -0.86 7.57 -15.91
C GLN A 76 -1.22 7.08 -14.51
N VAL A 77 -1.27 5.76 -14.29
CA VAL A 77 -1.55 5.14 -12.98
C VAL A 77 -0.26 4.78 -12.27
N GLN A 78 -0.22 4.98 -10.96
CA GLN A 78 0.81 4.44 -10.07
C GLN A 78 0.18 3.44 -9.09
N LEU A 79 0.82 2.29 -8.92
CA LEU A 79 0.50 1.32 -7.87
C LEU A 79 1.49 1.49 -6.70
N VAL A 80 0.96 1.59 -5.49
CA VAL A 80 1.70 1.55 -4.22
C VAL A 80 1.31 0.28 -3.47
N VAL A 81 2.30 -0.49 -3.03
CA VAL A 81 2.08 -1.74 -2.30
C VAL A 81 2.36 -1.56 -0.82
N LYS A 82 1.35 -1.83 0.01
CA LYS A 82 1.43 -1.87 1.47
C LYS A 82 1.40 -3.34 1.92
N LEU A 83 2.55 -3.89 2.31
CA LEU A 83 2.59 -5.27 2.80
C LEU A 83 1.97 -5.36 4.20
N LEU A 84 0.93 -6.19 4.32
CA LEU A 84 0.10 -6.34 5.50
C LEU A 84 0.02 -7.83 5.90
N PRO A 85 1.01 -8.33 6.66
CA PRO A 85 1.17 -9.77 6.93
C PRO A 85 0.19 -10.27 7.99
N PHE A 86 -1.05 -10.59 7.59
CA PHE A 86 -2.10 -11.10 8.48
C PHE A 86 -2.08 -12.63 8.66
N ARG A 87 -1.28 -13.37 7.85
CA ARG A 87 -1.34 -14.84 7.78
C ARG A 87 -0.15 -15.55 8.41
N GLY A 88 0.30 -15.02 9.56
CA GLY A 88 1.30 -15.68 10.40
C GLY A 88 2.74 -15.30 10.09
N GLU A 89 3.67 -16.06 10.70
CA GLU A 89 5.10 -15.72 10.75
C GLU A 89 5.75 -15.66 9.36
N SER A 90 5.44 -16.60 8.47
CA SER A 90 6.01 -16.60 7.12
C SER A 90 5.49 -15.44 6.25
N SER A 91 4.27 -14.92 6.51
CA SER A 91 3.83 -13.64 5.92
C SER A 91 4.69 -12.48 6.40
N MET A 92 4.99 -12.43 7.70
CA MET A 92 5.85 -11.41 8.29
C MET A 92 7.28 -11.50 7.72
N THR A 93 7.85 -12.69 7.65
CA THR A 93 9.20 -12.92 7.11
C THR A 93 9.28 -12.49 5.64
N SER A 94 8.34 -12.93 4.80
CA SER A 94 8.32 -12.57 3.36
C SER A 94 8.11 -11.06 3.14
N ALA A 95 7.21 -10.42 3.91
CA ALA A 95 6.99 -8.98 3.84
C ALA A 95 8.25 -8.20 4.21
N ARG A 96 8.93 -8.56 5.31
CA ARG A 96 10.15 -7.87 5.74
C ARG A 96 11.29 -8.03 4.75
N VAL A 97 11.49 -9.24 4.20
CA VAL A 97 12.50 -9.48 3.16
C VAL A 97 12.22 -8.63 1.92
N ALA A 98 10.96 -8.58 1.46
CA ALA A 98 10.57 -7.79 0.31
C ALA A 98 10.77 -6.28 0.54
N LEU A 99 10.35 -5.73 1.70
CA LEU A 99 10.56 -4.32 2.04
C LEU A 99 12.05 -3.95 2.18
N THR A 100 12.85 -4.85 2.74
CA THR A 100 14.31 -4.64 2.77
C THR A 100 14.88 -4.64 1.36
N THR A 101 14.39 -5.52 0.47
CA THR A 101 14.79 -5.52 -0.94
C THR A 101 14.41 -4.20 -1.63
N TRP A 102 13.19 -3.71 -1.43
CA TRP A 102 12.78 -2.40 -1.97
C TRP A 102 13.72 -1.28 -1.56
N ARG A 103 14.13 -1.24 -0.30
CA ARG A 103 15.00 -0.21 0.23
C ARG A 103 16.45 -0.31 -0.25
N GLN A 104 16.99 -1.53 -0.37
CA GLN A 104 18.41 -1.75 -0.67
C GLN A 104 18.70 -1.96 -2.16
N GLN A 105 17.77 -2.60 -2.88
CA GLN A 105 17.89 -2.96 -4.30
C GLN A 105 16.50 -2.84 -4.96
N PRO A 106 15.95 -1.62 -5.09
CA PRO A 106 14.58 -1.40 -5.56
C PRO A 106 14.31 -1.98 -6.96
N GLU A 107 15.33 -2.04 -7.80
CA GLU A 107 15.26 -2.62 -9.14
C GLU A 107 14.97 -4.13 -9.13
N LYS A 108 15.24 -4.82 -8.02
CA LYS A 108 14.97 -6.27 -7.88
C LYS A 108 13.65 -6.57 -7.17
N PHE A 109 13.01 -5.55 -6.59
CA PHE A 109 11.80 -5.75 -5.79
C PHE A 109 10.70 -6.44 -6.59
N TRP A 110 10.37 -5.96 -7.79
CA TRP A 110 9.23 -6.49 -8.55
C TRP A 110 9.44 -7.94 -8.97
N ALA A 111 10.66 -8.32 -9.34
CA ALA A 111 10.98 -9.72 -9.63
C ALA A 111 10.78 -10.62 -8.39
N LEU A 112 11.20 -10.15 -7.21
CA LEU A 112 10.98 -10.87 -5.95
C LEU A 112 9.49 -10.91 -5.58
N HIS A 113 8.79 -9.79 -5.67
CA HIS A 113 7.36 -9.65 -5.39
C HIS A 113 6.53 -10.65 -6.20
N GLN A 114 6.71 -10.66 -7.53
CA GLN A 114 6.03 -11.59 -8.43
C GLN A 114 6.32 -13.05 -8.08
N ARG A 115 7.56 -13.38 -7.70
CA ARG A 115 7.92 -14.74 -7.27
C ARG A 115 7.22 -15.15 -5.97
N LEU A 116 7.12 -14.23 -5.02
CA LEU A 116 6.42 -14.48 -3.77
C LEU A 116 4.91 -14.62 -4.00
N MET A 117 4.31 -13.80 -4.85
CA MET A 117 2.88 -13.89 -5.22
C MET A 117 2.57 -15.17 -6.01
N ALA A 118 3.45 -15.60 -6.92
CA ALA A 118 3.22 -16.77 -7.77
C ALA A 118 3.24 -18.11 -7.03
N LYS A 119 3.78 -18.19 -5.80
CA LYS A 119 3.85 -19.45 -5.05
C LYS A 119 2.46 -19.91 -4.62
N LYS A 120 2.09 -21.14 -4.96
CA LYS A 120 0.85 -21.77 -4.47
C LYS A 120 0.96 -22.09 -2.97
N GLY A 121 -0.12 -21.85 -2.23
CA GLY A 121 -0.18 -22.06 -0.78
C GLY A 121 0.64 -21.02 0.02
N THR A 122 0.93 -21.34 1.27
CA THR A 122 1.69 -20.47 2.18
C THR A 122 3.20 -20.59 1.97
N HIS A 123 3.93 -19.55 2.30
CA HIS A 123 5.39 -19.57 2.34
C HIS A 123 5.91 -20.33 3.57
N ASP A 124 7.12 -20.82 3.43
CA ASP A 124 8.05 -21.24 4.47
C ASP A 124 9.43 -20.65 4.16
N ASP A 125 10.38 -20.79 5.07
CA ASP A 125 11.73 -20.22 4.93
C ASP A 125 12.42 -20.71 3.66
N ALA A 126 12.25 -22.00 3.31
CA ALA A 126 12.85 -22.57 2.10
C ALA A 126 12.29 -21.95 0.83
N SER A 127 11.00 -21.69 0.76
CA SER A 127 10.35 -21.07 -0.40
C SER A 127 10.68 -19.58 -0.53
N ILE A 128 10.81 -18.86 0.59
CA ILE A 128 11.26 -17.46 0.61
C ILE A 128 12.71 -17.38 0.11
N LEU A 129 13.61 -18.21 0.65
CA LEU A 129 14.99 -18.28 0.20
C LEU A 129 15.11 -18.66 -1.28
N SER A 130 14.30 -19.61 -1.76
CA SER A 130 14.26 -20.00 -3.17
C SER A 130 13.82 -18.83 -4.07
N ALA A 131 12.84 -18.02 -3.63
CA ALA A 131 12.44 -16.82 -4.36
C ALA A 131 13.59 -15.80 -4.41
N GLN A 132 14.27 -15.55 -3.29
CA GLN A 132 15.43 -14.68 -3.22
C GLN A 132 16.60 -15.13 -4.12
N GLN A 133 16.91 -16.43 -4.11
CA GLN A 133 17.98 -16.98 -4.98
C GLN A 133 17.68 -16.75 -6.45
N LYS A 134 16.42 -16.97 -6.88
CA LYS A 134 16.00 -16.79 -8.27
C LYS A 134 15.97 -15.34 -8.72
N THR A 135 15.96 -14.40 -7.79
CA THR A 135 15.94 -12.96 -8.04
C THR A 135 17.24 -12.26 -7.64
N GLN A 136 18.26 -13.04 -7.28
CA GLN A 136 19.58 -12.53 -6.88
C GLN A 136 19.50 -11.56 -5.68
N THR A 137 18.65 -11.91 -4.70
CA THR A 137 18.45 -11.15 -3.45
C THR A 137 18.71 -12.00 -2.20
N ALA A 138 19.40 -13.15 -2.34
CA ALA A 138 19.64 -14.12 -1.24
C ALA A 138 20.54 -13.56 -0.12
N ASP A 139 21.33 -12.54 -0.42
CA ASP A 139 22.16 -11.80 0.51
C ASP A 139 21.37 -10.80 1.37
N ILE A 140 20.17 -10.41 0.92
CA ILE A 140 19.32 -9.47 1.65
C ILE A 140 18.66 -10.17 2.83
N LYS A 141 18.89 -9.63 4.02
CA LYS A 141 18.26 -10.07 5.28
C LYS A 141 17.30 -9.01 5.76
N ALA A 142 16.16 -9.44 6.30
CA ALA A 142 15.19 -8.53 6.90
C ALA A 142 15.83 -7.70 8.02
N ASP A 143 15.57 -6.41 8.03
CA ASP A 143 16.14 -5.45 8.97
C ASP A 143 15.09 -4.77 9.87
N ALA A 144 15.54 -3.88 10.76
CA ALA A 144 14.66 -3.17 11.68
C ALA A 144 13.69 -2.23 10.94
N GLN A 145 14.17 -1.53 9.89
CA GLN A 145 13.34 -0.58 9.13
C GLN A 145 12.19 -1.29 8.40
N SER A 146 12.41 -2.50 7.88
CA SER A 146 11.33 -3.29 7.29
C SER A 146 10.25 -3.68 8.33
N THR A 147 10.65 -3.88 9.58
CA THR A 147 9.70 -4.08 10.69
C THR A 147 8.89 -2.84 10.98
N ASP A 148 9.51 -1.67 10.97
CA ASP A 148 8.81 -0.39 11.21
C ASP A 148 7.86 -0.07 10.05
N SER A 149 8.22 -0.34 8.80
CA SER A 149 7.31 -0.22 7.66
C SER A 149 6.10 -1.14 7.78
N VAL A 150 6.28 -2.40 8.22
CA VAL A 150 5.15 -3.31 8.48
C VAL A 150 4.26 -2.79 9.62
N LYS A 151 4.85 -2.28 10.72
CA LYS A 151 4.07 -1.69 11.83
C LYS A 151 3.25 -0.49 11.35
N LEU A 152 3.83 0.39 10.52
CA LEU A 152 3.11 1.50 9.92
C LEU A 152 1.92 1.01 9.10
N ASN A 153 2.10 0.01 8.24
CA ASN A 153 1.01 -0.55 7.44
C ASN A 153 -0.09 -1.18 8.31
N LEU A 154 0.27 -1.82 9.44
CA LEU A 154 -0.69 -2.35 10.42
C LEU A 154 -1.48 -1.23 11.09
N ILE A 155 -0.83 -0.13 11.49
CA ILE A 155 -1.50 1.05 12.06
C ILE A 155 -2.46 1.66 11.02
N LEU A 156 -1.99 1.88 9.79
CA LEU A 156 -2.82 2.40 8.70
C LEU A 156 -4.04 1.50 8.44
N SER A 157 -3.86 0.18 8.45
CA SER A 157 -4.98 -0.75 8.26
C SER A 157 -6.04 -0.62 9.35
N GLN A 158 -5.65 -0.39 10.61
CA GLN A 158 -6.58 -0.15 11.71
C GLN A 158 -7.31 1.18 11.56
N VAL A 159 -6.60 2.27 11.25
CA VAL A 159 -7.18 3.61 11.04
C VAL A 159 -8.17 3.60 9.89
N LEU A 160 -7.87 2.86 8.82
CA LEU A 160 -8.72 2.73 7.63
C LEU A 160 -9.83 1.66 7.77
N GLY A 161 -9.91 0.96 8.89
CA GLY A 161 -10.89 -0.11 9.10
C GLY A 161 -10.69 -1.35 8.23
N ILE A 162 -9.48 -1.59 7.73
CA ILE A 162 -9.13 -2.75 6.91
C ILE A 162 -9.05 -4.00 7.79
N GLN A 163 -9.91 -4.98 7.53
CA GLN A 163 -10.01 -6.22 8.32
C GLN A 163 -9.42 -7.44 7.62
N GLY A 164 -8.89 -7.29 6.41
CA GLY A 164 -8.35 -8.39 5.62
C GLY A 164 -7.66 -7.93 4.36
N THR A 165 -7.05 -8.87 3.64
CA THR A 165 -6.33 -8.63 2.39
C THR A 165 -6.92 -9.46 1.24
N PRO A 166 -6.87 -8.95 -0.02
CA PRO A 166 -6.43 -7.62 -0.37
C PRO A 166 -7.44 -6.55 0.07
N ALA A 167 -6.98 -5.33 0.33
CA ALA A 167 -7.81 -4.13 0.42
C ALA A 167 -7.15 -3.05 -0.42
N THR A 168 -7.92 -2.39 -1.29
CA THR A 168 -7.35 -1.53 -2.32
C THR A 168 -8.04 -0.18 -2.32
N ILE A 169 -7.26 0.89 -2.26
CA ILE A 169 -7.74 2.26 -2.45
C ILE A 169 -7.49 2.62 -3.91
N VAL A 170 -8.54 3.04 -4.63
CA VAL A 170 -8.49 3.54 -6.00
C VAL A 170 -9.09 4.95 -6.00
N GLY A 171 -8.24 5.97 -6.02
CA GLY A 171 -8.69 7.35 -5.84
C GLY A 171 -9.37 7.57 -4.49
N ASP A 172 -10.67 7.91 -4.51
CA ASP A 172 -11.51 8.11 -3.33
C ASP A 172 -12.27 6.85 -2.86
N GLN A 173 -12.12 5.73 -3.55
CA GLN A 173 -12.86 4.50 -3.28
C GLN A 173 -12.00 3.43 -2.62
N MET A 174 -12.55 2.77 -1.59
CA MET A 174 -11.92 1.59 -0.98
C MET A 174 -12.67 0.32 -1.39
N VAL A 175 -11.92 -0.63 -1.92
CA VAL A 175 -12.39 -1.96 -2.32
C VAL A 175 -11.88 -2.98 -1.32
N ALA A 176 -12.78 -3.69 -0.65
CA ALA A 176 -12.45 -4.80 0.26
C ALA A 176 -12.49 -6.13 -0.50
N GLY A 177 -11.39 -6.88 -0.45
CA GLY A 177 -11.24 -8.15 -1.17
C GLY A 177 -10.85 -7.99 -2.64
N ALA A 178 -10.70 -9.13 -3.32
CA ALA A 178 -10.42 -9.18 -4.74
C ALA A 178 -11.71 -9.02 -5.55
N ILE A 179 -11.69 -8.21 -6.59
CA ILE A 179 -12.77 -8.03 -7.57
C ILE A 179 -12.35 -8.52 -8.94
N ALA A 180 -13.29 -8.67 -9.87
CA ALA A 180 -12.97 -9.02 -11.24
C ALA A 180 -12.19 -7.90 -11.95
N TYR A 181 -11.40 -8.26 -12.97
CA TYR A 181 -10.60 -7.27 -13.72
C TYR A 181 -11.46 -6.17 -14.34
N ASP A 182 -12.59 -6.54 -14.93
CA ASP A 182 -13.50 -5.57 -15.58
C ASP A 182 -14.06 -4.55 -14.59
N ASP A 183 -14.37 -4.98 -13.36
CA ASP A 183 -14.85 -4.08 -12.30
C ASP A 183 -13.72 -3.15 -11.81
N LEU A 184 -12.51 -3.68 -11.67
CA LEU A 184 -11.32 -2.89 -11.32
C LEU A 184 -11.03 -1.87 -12.41
N GLU A 185 -11.07 -2.27 -13.66
CA GLU A 185 -10.81 -1.41 -14.82
C GLU A 185 -11.87 -0.30 -14.93
N ALA A 186 -13.15 -0.63 -14.73
CA ALA A 186 -14.24 0.35 -14.72
C ALA A 186 -14.03 1.40 -13.62
N LEU A 187 -13.65 0.97 -12.41
CA LEU A 187 -13.35 1.87 -11.31
C LEU A 187 -12.15 2.78 -11.62
N VAL A 188 -11.08 2.24 -12.20
CA VAL A 188 -9.90 3.01 -12.61
C VAL A 188 -10.28 4.09 -13.63
N LYS A 189 -11.09 3.74 -14.65
CA LYS A 189 -11.60 4.70 -15.66
C LYS A 189 -12.43 5.81 -15.02
N GLU A 190 -13.33 5.46 -14.09
CA GLU A 190 -14.13 6.43 -13.35
C GLU A 190 -13.26 7.41 -12.57
N GLN A 191 -12.28 6.89 -11.81
CA GLN A 191 -11.41 7.74 -10.98
C GLN A 191 -10.48 8.61 -11.81
N LEU A 192 -9.98 8.12 -12.95
CA LEU A 192 -9.22 8.92 -13.90
C LEU A 192 -10.06 10.05 -14.52
N ALA A 193 -11.32 9.79 -14.84
CA ALA A 193 -12.23 10.82 -15.36
C ALA A 193 -12.48 11.92 -14.31
N LYS A 194 -12.64 11.56 -13.03
CA LYS A 194 -12.77 12.54 -11.93
C LYS A 194 -11.51 13.40 -11.77
N ALA A 195 -10.32 12.76 -11.81
CA ALA A 195 -9.04 13.48 -11.69
C ALA A 195 -8.81 14.50 -12.83
N ASN A 196 -9.26 14.18 -14.04
CA ASN A 196 -9.13 15.09 -15.20
C ASN A 196 -10.15 16.23 -15.21
N ALA A 197 -11.18 16.19 -14.36
CA ALA A 197 -12.23 17.21 -14.26
C ALA A 197 -11.95 18.27 -13.17
N GLN A 198 -10.90 18.08 -12.37
CA GLN A 198 -10.44 19.01 -11.31
C GLN A 198 -9.33 19.92 -11.82
#